data_b3a5913b50f15f04bffc38f7bf8c75c1
#
_entry.id   b3a5913b50f15f04bffc38f7bf8c75c1
#
_cell.length_a   1.000
_cell.length_b   1.000
_cell.length_c   1.000
_cell.angle_alpha   90.00
_cell.angle_beta   90.00
_cell.angle_gamma   90.00
#
_symmetry.space_group_name_H-M   'P 1'
#
loop_
_entity.id
_entity.type
_entity.pdbx_description
1 polymer ?
#
loop_
_entity_poly.entity_id
_entity_poly.type
_entity_poly.pdbx_seq_one_letter_code
_entity_poly.pdbx_strand_id
1 'polypeptide(L)'
;MPTVTVLMSSYNGDKYISEQIESLLAQKGVEIRIVIRDDGSRDQTNIILSEYSSKCSEIILIKGDNCGAEESFNRLCKYAVEEESSDYYAFCDQDDVWDEDKLSVAINSLKGFDNTLPLLYFSNL
;
A
#
# COMPACT_ATOMS: atom_id res chain seq x y z
N MET A 1 -4.16 9.37 15.92
CA MET A 1 -4.47 8.31 14.94
C MET A 1 -3.22 7.50 14.66
N PRO A 2 -3.33 6.17 14.61
CA PRO A 2 -2.16 5.38 14.24
C PRO A 2 -1.76 5.64 12.80
N THR A 3 -0.46 5.52 12.54
CA THR A 3 0.07 5.63 11.18
C THR A 3 0.17 4.23 10.55
N VAL A 4 -0.25 4.12 9.31
CA VAL A 4 -0.19 2.87 8.56
C VAL A 4 0.47 3.12 7.21
N THR A 5 1.49 2.34 6.91
CA THR A 5 2.10 2.32 5.58
C THR A 5 1.55 1.12 4.82
N VAL A 6 0.87 1.38 3.71
CA VAL A 6 0.36 0.34 2.83
C VAL A 6 1.35 0.12 1.71
N LEU A 7 1.72 -1.14 1.50
CA LEU A 7 2.65 -1.53 0.45
C LEU A 7 1.88 -2.22 -0.67
N MET A 8 2.00 -1.68 -1.87
CA MET A 8 1.29 -2.20 -3.04
C MET A 8 2.26 -2.35 -4.21
N SER A 9 2.24 -3.53 -4.84
CA SER A 9 2.93 -3.76 -6.09
C SER A 9 1.91 -3.72 -7.23
N SER A 10 2.17 -2.98 -8.28
CA SER A 10 1.28 -2.88 -9.43
C SER A 10 1.95 -3.42 -10.68
N TYR A 11 1.14 -4.05 -11.54
CA TYR A 11 1.58 -4.52 -12.86
C TYR A 11 0.39 -4.60 -13.80
N ASN A 12 0.37 -3.77 -14.84
CA ASN A 12 -0.68 -3.73 -15.86
C ASN A 12 -2.08 -3.69 -15.26
N GLY A 13 -2.30 -2.79 -14.30
CA GLY A 13 -3.54 -2.69 -13.57
C GLY A 13 -4.37 -1.44 -13.86
N ASP A 14 -4.25 -0.86 -15.06
CA ASP A 14 -4.89 0.41 -15.37
C ASP A 14 -6.43 0.39 -15.23
N LYS A 15 -7.06 -0.78 -15.31
CA LYS A 15 -8.50 -0.92 -15.14
C LYS A 15 -8.96 -0.81 -13.69
N TYR A 16 -8.07 -1.07 -12.72
CA TYR A 16 -8.43 -1.18 -11.31
C TYR A 16 -7.75 -0.17 -10.42
N ILE A 17 -6.60 0.34 -10.84
CA ILE A 17 -5.68 1.03 -9.96
C ILE A 17 -6.30 2.30 -9.33
N SER A 18 -7.10 3.04 -10.08
CA SER A 18 -7.74 4.26 -9.56
C SER A 18 -8.72 3.94 -8.44
N GLU A 19 -9.58 2.96 -8.65
CA GLU A 19 -10.57 2.55 -7.64
C GLU A 19 -9.86 2.02 -6.39
N GLN A 20 -8.80 1.25 -6.58
CA GLN A 20 -8.02 0.70 -5.50
C GLN A 20 -7.37 1.81 -4.67
N ILE A 21 -6.70 2.77 -5.32
CA ILE A 21 -6.07 3.89 -4.62
C ILE A 21 -7.11 4.71 -3.86
N GLU A 22 -8.26 5.00 -4.49
CA GLU A 22 -9.32 5.75 -3.83
C GLU A 22 -9.81 5.03 -2.57
N SER A 23 -9.90 3.70 -2.60
CA SER A 23 -10.29 2.93 -1.42
C SER A 23 -9.27 3.01 -0.29
N LEU A 24 -7.98 3.11 -0.63
CA LEU A 24 -6.92 3.30 0.37
C LEU A 24 -6.96 4.70 0.96
N LEU A 25 -7.14 5.71 0.13
CA LEU A 25 -7.22 7.10 0.60
C LEU A 25 -8.47 7.36 1.45
N ALA A 26 -9.51 6.55 1.29
CA ALA A 26 -10.76 6.69 2.04
C ALA A 26 -10.73 5.99 3.40
N GLN A 27 -9.64 5.37 3.80
CA GLN A 27 -9.57 4.66 5.08
C GLN A 27 -9.76 5.62 6.25
N LYS A 28 -10.62 5.24 7.20
CA LYS A 28 -10.96 6.05 8.35
C LYS A 28 -10.20 5.59 9.60
N GLY A 29 -9.92 6.53 10.49
CA GLY A 29 -9.31 6.23 11.78
C GLY A 29 -7.81 5.97 11.73
N VAL A 30 -7.17 6.22 10.61
CA VAL A 30 -5.73 6.01 10.43
C VAL A 30 -5.12 7.17 9.64
N GLU A 31 -3.84 7.41 9.87
CA GLU A 31 -3.04 8.29 9.04
C GLU A 31 -2.27 7.40 8.06
N ILE A 32 -2.63 7.48 6.78
CA ILE A 32 -2.17 6.53 5.79
C ILE A 32 -0.99 7.06 4.97
N ARG A 33 -0.05 6.17 4.69
CA ARG A 33 0.99 6.33 3.68
C ARG A 33 0.87 5.16 2.72
N ILE A 34 1.01 5.41 1.43
CA ILE A 34 0.88 4.38 0.41
C ILE A 34 2.17 4.36 -0.41
N VAL A 35 2.90 3.26 -0.33
CA VAL A 35 4.10 3.06 -1.13
C VAL A 35 3.75 2.06 -2.23
N ILE A 36 3.81 2.53 -3.47
CA ILE A 36 3.46 1.72 -4.63
C ILE A 36 4.71 1.52 -5.47
N ARG A 37 5.06 0.26 -5.71
CA ARG A 37 6.10 -0.08 -6.66
C ARG A 37 5.44 -0.60 -7.93
N ASP A 38 5.68 0.07 -9.04
CA ASP A 38 5.25 -0.43 -10.34
C ASP A 38 6.30 -1.37 -10.91
N ASP A 39 5.87 -2.56 -11.26
CA ASP A 39 6.75 -3.65 -11.70
C ASP A 39 6.88 -3.70 -13.23
N GLY A 40 7.11 -2.55 -13.83
CA GLY A 40 7.35 -2.45 -15.27
C GLY A 40 6.10 -2.51 -16.13
N SER A 41 5.02 -1.86 -15.71
CA SER A 41 3.77 -1.84 -16.48
C SER A 41 3.95 -1.24 -17.85
N ARG A 42 3.26 -1.81 -18.83
CA ARG A 42 3.27 -1.38 -20.24
C ARG A 42 1.97 -0.68 -20.66
N ASP A 43 0.96 -0.67 -19.80
CA ASP A 43 -0.32 -0.03 -20.04
C ASP A 43 -0.34 1.39 -19.44
N GLN A 44 -1.50 1.93 -19.12
CA GLN A 44 -1.67 3.27 -18.59
C GLN A 44 -1.40 3.37 -17.08
N THR A 45 -1.02 2.28 -16.41
CA THR A 45 -0.82 2.23 -14.97
C THR A 45 0.13 3.33 -14.48
N ASN A 46 1.29 3.48 -15.12
CA ASN A 46 2.29 4.48 -14.69
C ASN A 46 1.79 5.90 -14.82
N ILE A 47 0.99 6.19 -15.84
CA ILE A 47 0.42 7.53 -16.04
C ILE A 47 -0.55 7.83 -14.89
N ILE A 48 -1.41 6.88 -14.57
CA ILE A 48 -2.39 7.03 -13.47
C ILE A 48 -1.68 7.20 -12.15
N LEU A 49 -0.69 6.36 -11.86
CA LEU A 49 0.07 6.43 -10.61
C LEU A 49 0.83 7.75 -10.47
N SER A 50 1.41 8.24 -11.56
CA SER A 50 2.12 9.52 -11.55
C SER A 50 1.18 10.68 -11.24
N GLU A 51 -0.04 10.65 -11.76
CA GLU A 51 -1.04 11.67 -11.44
C GLU A 51 -1.43 11.64 -9.96
N TYR A 52 -1.66 10.46 -9.40
CA TYR A 52 -1.99 10.35 -7.99
C TYR A 52 -0.83 10.79 -7.10
N SER A 53 0.40 10.38 -7.41
CA SER A 53 1.54 10.76 -6.56
C SER A 53 1.82 12.25 -6.61
N SER A 54 1.51 12.92 -7.72
CA SER A 54 1.69 14.37 -7.83
C SER A 54 0.64 15.16 -7.06
N LYS A 55 -0.56 14.58 -6.87
CA LYS A 55 -1.68 15.25 -6.19
C LYS A 55 -1.78 14.89 -4.71
N CYS A 56 -1.28 13.73 -4.32
CA CYS A 56 -1.44 13.20 -2.96
C CYS A 56 -0.07 12.98 -2.33
N SER A 57 0.25 13.77 -1.31
CA SER A 57 1.53 13.64 -0.60
C SER A 57 1.66 12.32 0.15
N GLU A 58 0.55 11.63 0.40
CA GLU A 58 0.52 10.33 1.08
C GLU A 58 1.05 9.21 0.19
N ILE A 59 1.15 9.44 -1.13
CA ILE A 59 1.52 8.40 -2.09
C ILE A 59 2.97 8.57 -2.52
N ILE A 60 3.74 7.49 -2.38
CA ILE A 60 5.12 7.39 -2.84
C ILE A 60 5.15 6.38 -3.98
N LEU A 61 5.58 6.81 -5.15
CA LEU A 61 5.67 5.94 -6.32
C LEU A 61 7.11 5.55 -6.60
N ILE A 62 7.34 4.25 -6.70
CA ILE A 62 8.63 3.67 -7.09
C ILE A 62 8.42 2.96 -8.42
N LYS A 63 9.14 3.37 -9.45
CA LYS A 63 9.09 2.72 -10.74
C LYS A 63 10.28 1.77 -10.86
N GLY A 64 10.01 0.52 -11.24
CA GLY A 64 11.04 -0.49 -11.39
C GLY A 64 10.85 -1.33 -12.63
N ASP A 65 11.85 -2.15 -12.90
CA ASP A 65 11.77 -3.14 -13.96
C ASP A 65 10.96 -4.34 -13.50
N ASN A 66 10.38 -5.07 -14.45
CA ASN A 66 9.62 -6.27 -14.13
C ASN A 66 10.54 -7.34 -13.51
N CYS A 67 10.22 -7.71 -12.29
CA CYS A 67 10.95 -8.74 -11.55
C CYS A 67 10.02 -9.79 -10.93
N GLY A 68 8.71 -9.66 -11.17
CA GLY A 68 7.70 -10.53 -10.59
C GLY A 68 7.12 -10.02 -9.29
N ALA A 69 5.93 -10.47 -8.95
CA ALA A 69 5.19 -9.97 -7.80
C ALA A 69 5.93 -10.20 -6.48
N GLU A 70 6.48 -11.39 -6.29
CA GLU A 70 7.19 -11.73 -5.06
C GLU A 70 8.40 -10.83 -4.82
N GLU A 71 9.27 -10.69 -5.83
CA GLU A 71 10.43 -9.82 -5.71
C GLU A 71 10.04 -8.35 -5.58
N SER A 72 8.98 -7.94 -6.25
CA SER A 72 8.46 -6.58 -6.14
C SER A 72 8.04 -6.26 -4.70
N PHE A 73 7.33 -7.19 -4.05
CA PHE A 73 6.97 -7.02 -2.63
C PHE A 73 8.19 -7.06 -1.72
N ASN A 74 9.17 -7.91 -2.00
CA ASN A 74 10.41 -7.94 -1.23
C ASN A 74 11.11 -6.59 -1.25
N ARG A 75 11.16 -5.95 -2.41
CA ARG A 75 11.76 -4.61 -2.55
C ARG A 75 10.95 -3.55 -1.83
N LEU A 76 9.62 -3.66 -1.83
CA LEU A 76 8.75 -2.78 -1.06
C LEU A 76 9.01 -2.92 0.44
N CYS A 77 9.11 -4.15 0.94
CA CYS A 77 9.39 -4.40 2.35
C CYS A 77 10.73 -3.79 2.77
N LYS A 78 11.76 -3.97 1.94
CA LYS A 78 13.07 -3.39 2.20
C LYS A 78 13.01 -1.87 2.25
N TYR A 79 12.33 -1.26 1.30
CA TYR A 79 12.13 0.19 1.29
C TYR A 79 11.42 0.65 2.57
N ALA A 80 10.36 -0.04 2.96
CA ALA A 80 9.55 0.34 4.13
C ALA A 80 10.39 0.29 5.41
N VAL A 81 11.20 -0.75 5.57
CA VAL A 81 12.07 -0.89 6.75
C VAL A 81 13.11 0.24 6.81
N GLU A 82 13.67 0.63 5.67
CA GLU A 82 14.73 1.63 5.60
C GLU A 82 14.22 3.06 5.62
N GLU A 83 13.08 3.33 4.97
CA GLU A 83 12.65 4.71 4.67
C GLU A 83 11.35 5.12 5.35
N GLU A 84 10.53 4.18 5.83
CA GLU A 84 9.26 4.50 6.43
C GLU A 84 9.21 4.07 7.89
N SER A 85 8.65 4.95 8.73
CA SER A 85 8.43 4.64 10.13
C SER A 85 6.94 4.80 10.41
N SER A 86 6.25 3.70 10.58
CA SER A 86 4.81 3.68 10.85
C SER A 86 4.51 2.75 12.01
N ASP A 87 3.36 2.96 12.64
CA ASP A 87 2.90 2.08 13.71
C ASP A 87 2.55 0.70 13.17
N TYR A 88 2.01 0.65 11.93
CA TYR A 88 1.61 -0.60 11.28
C TYR A 88 1.97 -0.57 9.80
N TYR A 89 2.12 -1.77 9.23
CA TYR A 89 2.34 -1.97 7.80
C TYR A 89 1.30 -2.96 7.29
N ALA A 90 0.79 -2.72 6.08
CA ALA A 90 -0.20 -3.59 5.47
C ALA A 90 0.14 -3.81 4.01
N PHE A 91 -0.15 -5.01 3.50
CA PHE A 91 -0.03 -5.31 2.08
C PHE A 91 -1.38 -5.16 1.41
N CYS A 92 -1.39 -4.56 0.23
CA CYS A 92 -2.57 -4.46 -0.61
C CYS A 92 -2.28 -5.17 -1.92
N ASP A 93 -3.03 -6.23 -2.19
CA ASP A 93 -2.92 -6.95 -3.46
C ASP A 93 -3.56 -6.14 -4.57
N GLN A 94 -3.04 -6.29 -5.80
CA GLN A 94 -3.64 -5.67 -6.97
C GLN A 94 -5.09 -6.14 -7.10
N ASP A 95 -5.98 -5.24 -7.55
CA ASP A 95 -7.42 -5.45 -7.72
C ASP A 95 -8.22 -5.50 -6.42
N ASP A 96 -7.60 -5.26 -5.29
CA ASP A 96 -8.26 -5.36 -3.98
C ASP A 96 -8.76 -3.97 -3.56
N VAL A 97 -10.08 -3.80 -3.58
CA VAL A 97 -10.74 -2.57 -3.13
C VAL A 97 -11.17 -2.76 -1.67
N TRP A 98 -10.69 -1.88 -0.80
CA TRP A 98 -10.90 -2.03 0.65
C TRP A 98 -12.10 -1.24 1.14
N ASP A 99 -12.82 -1.79 2.11
CA ASP A 99 -13.82 -1.04 2.86
C ASP A 99 -13.15 0.07 3.66
N GLU A 100 -13.86 1.17 3.89
CA GLU A 100 -13.30 2.35 4.56
C GLU A 100 -12.84 2.11 6.00
N ASP A 101 -13.28 1.04 6.63
CA ASP A 101 -12.91 0.68 8.00
C ASP A 101 -11.95 -0.51 8.08
N LYS A 102 -11.46 -1.00 6.95
CA LYS A 102 -10.63 -2.21 6.94
C LYS A 102 -9.41 -2.09 7.84
N LEU A 103 -8.67 -1.00 7.75
CA LEU A 103 -7.48 -0.81 8.55
C LEU A 103 -7.81 -0.59 10.02
N SER A 104 -8.84 0.16 10.34
CA SER A 104 -9.22 0.38 11.74
C SER A 104 -9.69 -0.91 12.40
N VAL A 105 -10.42 -1.76 11.69
CA VAL A 105 -10.83 -3.08 12.18
C VAL A 105 -9.60 -3.97 12.40
N ALA A 106 -8.68 -3.98 11.44
CA ALA A 106 -7.46 -4.78 11.56
C ALA A 106 -6.61 -4.34 12.76
N ILE A 107 -6.45 -3.04 12.97
CA ILE A 107 -5.69 -2.51 14.10
C ILE A 107 -6.36 -2.89 15.42
N ASN A 108 -7.68 -2.81 15.51
CA ASN A 108 -8.39 -3.22 16.71
C ASN A 108 -8.17 -4.70 17.03
N SER A 109 -8.07 -5.55 16.02
CA SER A 109 -7.80 -6.98 16.24
C SER A 109 -6.36 -7.23 16.68
N LEU A 110 -5.44 -6.32 16.43
CA LEU A 110 -4.03 -6.44 16.83
C LEU A 110 -3.74 -5.86 18.21
N LYS A 111 -4.69 -5.18 18.84
CA LYS A 111 -4.46 -4.47 20.12
C LYS A 111 -4.10 -5.38 21.29
N GLY A 112 -4.31 -6.68 21.20
CA GLY A 112 -3.92 -7.62 22.25
C GLY A 112 -2.49 -8.14 22.13
N PHE A 113 -1.77 -7.74 21.10
CA PHE A 113 -0.41 -8.22 20.83
C PHE A 113 0.64 -7.25 21.34
N ASP A 114 1.89 -7.74 21.43
CA ASP A 114 3.03 -6.92 21.83
C ASP A 114 3.29 -5.86 20.77
N ASN A 115 3.26 -4.59 21.18
CA ASN A 115 3.43 -3.45 20.28
C ASN A 115 4.86 -2.92 20.27
N THR A 116 5.82 -3.65 20.82
CA THR A 116 7.23 -3.21 20.82
C THR A 116 7.86 -3.34 19.44
N LEU A 117 7.27 -4.13 18.55
CA LEU A 117 7.74 -4.35 17.19
C LEU A 117 6.67 -3.97 16.18
N PRO A 118 7.05 -3.47 14.99
CA PRO A 118 6.10 -3.23 13.92
C PRO A 118 5.41 -4.54 13.53
N LEU A 119 4.09 -4.49 13.41
CA LEU A 119 3.31 -5.65 13.01
C LEU A 119 2.88 -5.51 11.56
N LEU A 120 3.01 -6.60 10.81
CA LEU A 120 2.49 -6.71 9.46
C LEU A 120 1.15 -7.41 9.52
N TYR A 121 0.14 -6.78 8.93
CA TYR A 121 -1.18 -7.36 8.81
C TYR A 121 -1.43 -7.72 7.35
N PHE A 122 -1.83 -8.96 7.10
CA PHE A 122 -2.12 -9.44 5.76
C PHE A 122 -3.56 -9.97 5.71
N SER A 123 -4.32 -9.53 4.71
CA SER A 123 -5.70 -9.94 4.54
C SER A 123 -5.96 -10.35 3.10
N ASN A 124 -6.53 -11.53 2.90
CA ASN A 124 -6.87 -12.11 1.60
C ASN A 124 -8.37 -11.98 1.28
N LEU A 125 -8.99 -10.95 1.73
CA LEU A 125 -10.43 -10.78 1.44
C LEU A 125 -10.67 -10.18 0.08
#